data_1bc4e16ace0eaff6a80894a9749b19d3
#
_entry.id   1bc4e16ace0eaff6a80894a9749b19d3
#
_cell.length_a   1.000
_cell.length_b   1.000
_cell.length_c   1.000
_cell.angle_alpha   90.00
_cell.angle_beta   90.00
_cell.angle_gamma   90.00
#
_symmetry.space_group_name_H-M   'P 1'
#
loop_
_entity.id
_entity.type
_entity.pdbx_description
1 polymer ?
#
loop_
_entity_poly.entity_id
_entity_poly.type
_entity_poly.pdbx_seq_one_letter_code
_entity_poly.pdbx_strand_id
1 'polypeptide(L)'
;MALTDAQKAELNRMCPAAKEAALGTAIGALEAGIVAAELDDATLEVGGSPSKVRIKDGGVSSAKLASALQALVLGAASGYKLARGQANVTGTADVTTGLATVVAAVATLDDDISLAAMWVSAQLSATAGHIDLNFFKPTAVDDCTPIAGTAAAKVNWLAIGT
;
A
#
# COMPACT_ATOMS: atom_id res chain seq x y z
N MET A 1 53.13 7.50 3.59
CA MET A 1 54.42 8.18 3.74
C MET A 1 54.13 9.61 4.16
N ALA A 2 54.54 10.04 5.35
CA ALA A 2 54.27 11.41 5.80
C ALA A 2 55.16 12.40 5.09
N LEU A 3 54.61 13.58 4.72
CA LEU A 3 55.36 14.66 4.10
C LEU A 3 56.43 15.19 5.07
N THR A 4 57.67 15.42 4.57
CA THR A 4 58.71 16.09 5.33
C THR A 4 58.37 17.57 5.55
N ASP A 5 58.96 18.21 6.56
CA ASP A 5 58.69 19.62 6.83
C ASP A 5 59.11 20.55 5.71
N ALA A 6 60.13 20.18 4.92
CA ALA A 6 60.49 20.88 3.72
C ALA A 6 59.42 20.80 2.63
N GLN A 7 58.81 19.64 2.45
CA GLN A 7 57.69 19.45 1.52
C GLN A 7 56.41 20.19 1.97
N LYS A 8 56.18 20.25 3.26
CA LYS A 8 55.07 21.05 3.83
C LYS A 8 55.31 22.56 3.60
N ALA A 9 56.54 23.02 3.81
CA ALA A 9 56.89 24.42 3.58
C ALA A 9 56.76 24.80 2.08
N GLU A 10 57.15 23.91 1.16
CA GLU A 10 56.99 24.11 -0.28
C GLU A 10 55.52 24.13 -0.69
N LEU A 11 54.71 23.22 -0.12
CA LEU A 11 53.28 23.18 -0.35
C LEU A 11 52.60 24.48 0.13
N ASN A 12 53.10 25.10 1.19
CA ASN A 12 52.61 26.37 1.69
C ASN A 12 53.00 27.58 0.83
N ARG A 13 54.00 27.44 0.01
CA ARG A 13 54.45 28.45 -0.99
C ARG A 13 53.71 28.35 -2.31
N MET A 14 53.00 27.27 -2.56
CA MET A 14 52.21 27.11 -3.78
C MET A 14 51.19 28.23 -3.95
N CYS A 15 50.95 28.62 -5.19
CA CYS A 15 49.98 29.64 -5.56
C CYS A 15 48.60 29.32 -4.95
N PRO A 16 47.91 30.29 -4.35
CA PRO A 16 46.60 30.11 -3.73
C PRO A 16 45.58 29.39 -4.62
N ALA A 17 45.57 29.67 -5.91
CA ALA A 17 44.70 29.04 -6.88
C ALA A 17 44.97 27.51 -7.03
N ALA A 18 46.23 27.08 -6.91
CA ALA A 18 46.58 25.65 -6.97
C ALA A 18 46.10 24.91 -5.70
N LYS A 19 46.16 25.58 -4.52
CA LYS A 19 45.61 25.04 -3.27
C LYS A 19 44.11 24.91 -3.30
N GLU A 20 43.40 25.91 -3.81
CA GLU A 20 41.96 25.88 -3.97
C GLU A 20 41.50 24.77 -4.92
N ALA A 21 42.20 24.61 -6.04
CA ALA A 21 41.92 23.54 -7.01
C ALA A 21 42.15 22.15 -6.41
N ALA A 22 43.28 21.97 -5.68
CA ALA A 22 43.58 20.69 -5.01
C ALA A 22 42.57 20.37 -3.91
N LEU A 23 42.16 21.36 -3.11
CA LEU A 23 41.14 21.22 -2.07
C LEU A 23 39.78 20.92 -2.68
N GLY A 24 39.37 21.63 -3.74
CA GLY A 24 38.15 21.38 -4.47
C GLY A 24 38.08 19.95 -5.03
N THR A 25 39.17 19.45 -5.58
CA THR A 25 39.28 18.06 -6.06
C THR A 25 39.16 17.06 -4.92
N ALA A 26 39.82 17.31 -3.78
CA ALA A 26 39.73 16.42 -2.61
C ALA A 26 38.33 16.41 -1.98
N ILE A 27 37.67 17.56 -1.88
CA ILE A 27 36.30 17.67 -1.41
C ILE A 27 35.34 16.94 -2.35
N GLY A 28 35.47 17.15 -3.66
CA GLY A 28 34.63 16.45 -4.65
C GLY A 28 34.79 14.93 -4.61
N ALA A 29 36.02 14.44 -4.41
CA ALA A 29 36.28 13.02 -4.24
C ALA A 29 35.67 12.46 -2.93
N LEU A 30 35.73 13.24 -1.85
CA LEU A 30 35.11 12.87 -0.56
C LEU A 30 33.59 12.84 -0.65
N GLU A 31 33.00 13.86 -1.28
CA GLU A 31 31.55 13.91 -1.51
C GLU A 31 31.08 12.75 -2.38
N ALA A 32 31.79 12.43 -3.47
CA ALA A 32 31.49 11.29 -4.30
C ALA A 32 31.64 9.96 -3.54
N GLY A 33 32.66 9.85 -2.68
CA GLY A 33 32.87 8.68 -1.84
C GLY A 33 31.81 8.47 -0.79
N ILE A 34 31.35 9.54 -0.16
CA ILE A 34 30.25 9.49 0.83
C ILE A 34 28.95 9.07 0.15
N VAL A 35 28.61 9.70 -0.98
CA VAL A 35 27.39 9.38 -1.72
C VAL A 35 27.41 7.93 -2.23
N ALA A 36 28.54 7.44 -2.72
CA ALA A 36 28.66 6.07 -3.23
C ALA A 36 28.67 4.99 -2.13
N ALA A 37 29.18 5.33 -0.94
CA ALA A 37 29.32 4.36 0.16
C ALA A 37 28.08 4.22 1.04
N GLU A 38 27.23 5.25 1.09
CA GLU A 38 26.10 5.31 2.05
C GLU A 38 24.72 5.12 1.40
N LEU A 39 24.62 5.24 0.09
CA LEU A 39 23.36 5.05 -0.61
C LEU A 39 23.28 3.66 -1.22
N ASP A 40 22.24 2.92 -0.84
CA ASP A 40 21.88 1.71 -1.55
C ASP A 40 21.12 2.13 -2.83
N ASP A 41 21.71 1.97 -3.99
CA ASP A 41 21.09 2.31 -5.29
C ASP A 41 19.70 1.69 -5.52
N ALA A 42 19.27 0.84 -4.62
CA ALA A 42 17.97 0.19 -4.69
C ALA A 42 16.85 0.99 -4.01
N THR A 43 17.17 1.75 -2.96
CA THR A 43 16.18 2.46 -2.12
C THR A 43 16.30 3.96 -2.23
N LEU A 44 17.54 4.48 -2.25
CA LEU A 44 17.81 5.92 -2.23
C LEU A 44 18.55 6.33 -3.51
N GLU A 45 18.30 7.53 -3.94
CA GLU A 45 19.02 8.17 -5.05
C GLU A 45 19.29 9.64 -4.73
N VAL A 46 20.33 10.19 -5.37
CA VAL A 46 20.58 11.63 -5.37
C VAL A 46 20.00 12.20 -6.66
N GLY A 47 19.10 13.16 -6.53
CA GLY A 47 18.49 13.78 -7.69
C GLY A 47 17.94 15.17 -7.44
N GLY A 48 17.62 15.86 -8.51
CA GLY A 48 17.07 17.22 -8.47
C GLY A 48 18.16 18.30 -8.53
N SER A 49 17.72 19.54 -8.59
CA SER A 49 18.57 20.73 -8.53
C SER A 49 18.03 21.70 -7.49
N PRO A 50 18.71 21.96 -6.36
CA PRO A 50 19.97 21.33 -5.91
C PRO A 50 19.84 19.83 -5.62
N SER A 51 20.95 19.10 -5.71
CA SER A 51 21.00 17.66 -5.44
C SER A 51 20.51 17.34 -4.02
N LYS A 52 19.55 16.46 -3.93
CA LYS A 52 18.96 15.99 -2.66
C LYS A 52 18.92 14.47 -2.65
N VAL A 53 19.09 13.89 -1.47
CA VAL A 53 18.80 12.47 -1.25
C VAL A 53 17.30 12.28 -1.24
N ARG A 54 16.79 11.37 -2.03
CA ARG A 54 15.37 11.03 -2.10
C ARG A 54 15.17 9.53 -2.20
N ILE A 55 13.99 9.07 -1.86
CA ILE A 55 13.58 7.69 -2.09
C ILE A 55 13.34 7.52 -3.59
N LYS A 56 14.01 6.54 -4.19
CA LYS A 56 13.80 6.17 -5.58
C LYS A 56 12.38 5.63 -5.79
N ASP A 57 11.78 5.91 -6.93
CA ASP A 57 10.46 5.37 -7.28
C ASP A 57 10.47 3.84 -7.17
N GLY A 58 9.59 3.29 -6.34
CA GLY A 58 9.58 1.87 -6.00
C GLY A 58 10.69 1.42 -5.04
N GLY A 59 11.53 2.35 -4.54
CA GLY A 59 12.61 2.03 -3.60
C GLY A 59 12.13 1.45 -2.28
N VAL A 60 10.92 1.82 -1.82
CA VAL A 60 10.26 1.18 -0.66
C VAL A 60 9.23 0.18 -1.16
N SER A 61 9.60 -1.08 -1.21
CA SER A 61 8.67 -2.18 -1.50
C SER A 61 8.03 -2.71 -0.22
N SER A 62 6.93 -3.45 -0.36
CA SER A 62 6.29 -4.11 0.78
C SER A 62 7.23 -5.03 1.55
N ALA A 63 8.20 -5.66 0.87
CA ALA A 63 9.19 -6.52 1.49
C ALA A 63 10.20 -5.74 2.37
N LYS A 64 10.39 -4.45 2.12
CA LYS A 64 11.29 -3.58 2.92
C LYS A 64 10.61 -2.96 4.14
N LEU A 65 9.29 -3.04 4.23
CA LEU A 65 8.55 -2.59 5.40
C LEU A 65 8.62 -3.66 6.50
N ALA A 66 8.79 -3.23 7.75
CA ALA A 66 8.66 -4.14 8.88
C ALA A 66 7.26 -4.77 8.90
N SER A 67 7.15 -6.05 9.28
CA SER A 67 5.89 -6.80 9.26
C SER A 67 4.73 -6.09 9.97
N ALA A 68 5.01 -5.44 11.09
CA ALA A 68 3.99 -4.65 11.82
C ALA A 68 3.51 -3.44 11.02
N LEU A 69 4.40 -2.76 10.28
CA LEU A 69 4.06 -1.62 9.45
C LEU A 69 3.33 -2.09 8.18
N GLN A 70 3.73 -3.22 7.60
CA GLN A 70 3.01 -3.85 6.49
C GLN A 70 1.57 -4.16 6.87
N ALA A 71 1.35 -4.76 8.04
CA ALA A 71 0.02 -5.06 8.55
C ALA A 71 -0.82 -3.79 8.76
N LEU A 72 -0.22 -2.70 9.22
CA LEU A 72 -0.90 -1.42 9.43
C LEU A 72 -1.23 -0.72 8.09
N VAL A 73 -0.28 -0.66 7.16
CA VAL A 73 -0.43 0.06 5.89
C VAL A 73 -1.32 -0.70 4.91
N LEU A 74 -1.23 -2.02 4.87
CA LEU A 74 -2.01 -2.85 3.96
C LEU A 74 -3.36 -3.30 4.56
N GLY A 75 -3.63 -2.95 5.83
CA GLY A 75 -4.88 -3.31 6.52
C GLY A 75 -5.10 -4.82 6.68
N ALA A 76 -4.08 -5.63 6.46
CA ALA A 76 -4.19 -7.07 6.47
C ALA A 76 -3.03 -7.72 7.22
N ALA A 77 -3.31 -8.73 8.03
CA ALA A 77 -2.30 -9.67 8.48
C ALA A 77 -1.61 -10.29 7.25
N SER A 78 -0.34 -10.59 7.37
CA SER A 78 0.47 -11.15 6.27
C SER A 78 -0.27 -12.27 5.53
N GLY A 79 -0.47 -12.11 4.23
CA GLY A 79 -1.15 -13.08 3.36
C GLY A 79 -2.64 -12.82 3.08
N TYR A 80 -3.29 -11.89 3.81
CA TYR A 80 -4.68 -11.52 3.50
C TYR A 80 -4.76 -10.43 2.45
N LYS A 81 -5.78 -10.54 1.61
CA LYS A 81 -6.15 -9.60 0.56
C LYS A 81 -7.56 -9.07 0.83
N LEU A 82 -7.84 -7.90 0.28
CA LEU A 82 -9.15 -7.28 0.30
C LEU A 82 -9.77 -7.36 -1.10
N ALA A 83 -10.98 -7.89 -1.19
CA ALA A 83 -11.79 -7.85 -2.40
C ALA A 83 -13.06 -7.04 -2.16
N ARG A 84 -13.54 -6.35 -3.17
CA ARG A 84 -14.76 -5.55 -3.12
C ARG A 84 -15.49 -5.59 -4.45
N GLY A 85 -16.77 -5.39 -4.41
CA GLY A 85 -17.59 -5.31 -5.62
C GLY A 85 -19.02 -4.90 -5.34
N GLN A 86 -19.80 -4.95 -6.40
CA GLN A 86 -21.23 -4.70 -6.36
C GLN A 86 -21.94 -5.85 -7.09
N ALA A 87 -23.07 -6.27 -6.59
CA ALA A 87 -23.90 -7.30 -7.21
C ALA A 87 -25.37 -6.91 -7.15
N ASN A 88 -26.15 -7.32 -8.16
CA ASN A 88 -27.62 -7.26 -8.12
C ASN A 88 -28.13 -8.56 -7.50
N VAL A 89 -28.79 -8.45 -6.36
CA VAL A 89 -29.25 -9.60 -5.57
C VAL A 89 -30.76 -9.66 -5.56
N THR A 90 -31.32 -10.81 -5.97
CA THR A 90 -32.73 -11.13 -5.82
C THR A 90 -32.83 -12.35 -4.92
N GLY A 91 -33.25 -12.13 -3.66
CA GLY A 91 -33.21 -13.18 -2.64
C GLY A 91 -31.77 -13.53 -2.24
N THR A 92 -31.14 -14.48 -2.90
CA THR A 92 -29.76 -14.89 -2.64
C THR A 92 -28.95 -14.84 -3.94
N ALA A 93 -27.68 -14.41 -3.84
CA ALA A 93 -26.72 -14.46 -4.94
C ALA A 93 -25.37 -14.99 -4.44
N ASP A 94 -24.81 -15.95 -5.15
CA ASP A 94 -23.44 -16.42 -4.96
C ASP A 94 -22.49 -15.53 -5.79
N VAL A 95 -21.49 -14.96 -5.14
CA VAL A 95 -20.58 -13.97 -5.75
C VAL A 95 -19.13 -14.44 -5.61
N THR A 96 -18.46 -14.56 -6.75
CA THR A 96 -17.01 -14.81 -6.79
C THR A 96 -16.24 -13.56 -6.34
N THR A 97 -15.39 -13.68 -5.34
CA THR A 97 -14.62 -12.56 -4.78
C THR A 97 -13.26 -12.37 -5.46
N GLY A 98 -12.75 -13.39 -6.16
CA GLY A 98 -11.37 -13.43 -6.68
C GLY A 98 -10.32 -13.80 -5.64
N LEU A 99 -10.72 -14.10 -4.41
CA LEU A 99 -9.85 -14.63 -3.35
C LEU A 99 -9.81 -16.17 -3.43
N ALA A 100 -8.71 -16.75 -3.03
CA ALA A 100 -8.63 -18.23 -2.95
C ALA A 100 -9.50 -18.78 -1.80
N THR A 101 -9.51 -18.06 -0.67
CA THR A 101 -10.34 -18.37 0.50
C THR A 101 -10.87 -17.09 1.11
N VAL A 102 -12.15 -17.03 1.43
CA VAL A 102 -12.76 -15.91 2.15
C VAL A 102 -12.83 -16.24 3.64
N VAL A 103 -12.40 -15.31 4.50
CA VAL A 103 -12.41 -15.43 5.96
C VAL A 103 -13.50 -14.60 6.60
N ALA A 104 -13.79 -13.44 6.01
CA ALA A 104 -14.86 -12.56 6.47
C ALA A 104 -15.42 -11.76 5.28
N ALA A 105 -16.72 -11.43 5.37
CA ALA A 105 -17.38 -10.58 4.39
C ALA A 105 -18.42 -9.69 5.07
N VAL A 106 -18.65 -8.52 4.49
CA VAL A 106 -19.71 -7.60 4.86
C VAL A 106 -20.43 -7.14 3.60
N ALA A 107 -21.70 -6.80 3.74
CA ALA A 107 -22.52 -6.28 2.66
C ALA A 107 -23.38 -5.11 3.11
N THR A 108 -23.64 -4.17 2.21
CA THR A 108 -24.50 -3.02 2.40
C THR A 108 -25.39 -2.82 1.18
N LEU A 109 -26.61 -2.36 1.40
CA LEU A 109 -27.49 -1.93 0.29
C LEU A 109 -26.95 -0.63 -0.31
N ASP A 110 -26.99 -0.52 -1.62
CA ASP A 110 -26.64 0.68 -2.40
C ASP A 110 -27.89 1.41 -2.91
N ASP A 111 -29.06 0.79 -2.81
CA ASP A 111 -30.31 1.38 -3.23
C ASP A 111 -30.94 2.27 -2.14
N ASP A 112 -31.66 3.31 -2.59
CA ASP A 112 -32.49 4.14 -1.69
C ASP A 112 -33.68 3.33 -1.17
N ILE A 113 -33.63 3.03 0.11
CA ILE A 113 -34.64 2.23 0.81
C ILE A 113 -35.83 3.13 1.15
N SER A 114 -36.63 3.53 0.17
CA SER A 114 -37.63 4.55 0.38
C SER A 114 -38.90 4.08 1.15
N LEU A 115 -39.20 2.78 1.26
CA LEU A 115 -40.54 2.38 1.74
C LEU A 115 -40.62 1.08 2.55
N ALA A 116 -39.56 0.30 2.75
CA ALA A 116 -39.63 -0.92 3.56
C ALA A 116 -38.31 -1.20 4.28
N ALA A 117 -38.39 -1.74 5.48
CA ALA A 117 -37.23 -2.22 6.20
C ALA A 117 -36.60 -3.38 5.41
N MET A 118 -35.59 -3.05 4.61
CA MET A 118 -34.79 -4.01 3.83
C MET A 118 -33.44 -4.16 4.46
N TRP A 119 -32.87 -5.35 4.39
CA TRP A 119 -31.51 -5.58 4.88
C TRP A 119 -30.80 -6.63 4.04
N VAL A 120 -29.52 -6.63 4.11
CA VAL A 120 -28.64 -7.57 3.44
C VAL A 120 -27.71 -8.21 4.44
N SER A 121 -27.36 -9.46 4.21
CA SER A 121 -26.28 -10.14 4.91
C SER A 121 -25.31 -10.75 3.90
N ALA A 122 -24.02 -10.81 4.28
CA ALA A 122 -23.02 -11.59 3.59
C ALA A 122 -22.69 -12.81 4.45
N GLN A 123 -22.61 -13.97 3.82
CA GLN A 123 -22.18 -15.23 4.44
C GLN A 123 -21.04 -15.81 3.63
N LEU A 124 -20.20 -16.62 4.27
CA LEU A 124 -19.21 -17.39 3.56
C LEU A 124 -19.91 -18.50 2.79
N SER A 125 -19.68 -18.58 1.48
CA SER A 125 -20.20 -19.65 0.65
C SER A 125 -19.49 -20.98 0.95
N ALA A 126 -20.17 -22.10 0.67
CA ALA A 126 -19.54 -23.41 0.68
C ALA A 126 -18.47 -23.55 -0.42
N THR A 127 -18.53 -22.71 -1.45
CA THR A 127 -17.55 -22.64 -2.52
C THR A 127 -16.38 -21.75 -2.11
N ALA A 128 -15.16 -22.26 -2.18
CA ALA A 128 -13.96 -21.50 -1.85
C ALA A 128 -13.87 -20.24 -2.74
N GLY A 129 -13.51 -19.11 -2.12
CA GLY A 129 -13.40 -17.84 -2.83
C GLY A 129 -14.73 -17.13 -3.14
N HIS A 130 -15.85 -17.65 -2.67
CA HIS A 130 -17.19 -17.10 -2.88
C HIS A 130 -17.81 -16.60 -1.60
N ILE A 131 -18.79 -15.72 -1.72
CA ILE A 131 -19.68 -15.25 -0.68
C ILE A 131 -21.13 -15.35 -1.14
N ASP A 132 -22.03 -15.70 -0.23
CA ASP A 132 -23.48 -15.65 -0.45
C ASP A 132 -24.04 -14.35 0.08
N LEU A 133 -24.59 -13.53 -0.80
CA LEU A 133 -25.30 -12.31 -0.45
C LEU A 133 -26.78 -12.63 -0.35
N ASN A 134 -27.37 -12.37 0.82
CA ASN A 134 -28.79 -12.59 1.06
C ASN A 134 -29.49 -11.25 1.25
N PHE A 135 -30.50 -11.00 0.43
CA PHE A 135 -31.34 -9.82 0.48
C PHE A 135 -32.71 -10.18 1.04
N PHE A 136 -33.13 -9.46 2.07
CA PHE A 136 -34.37 -9.69 2.79
C PHE A 136 -35.26 -8.45 2.80
N LYS A 137 -36.59 -8.70 2.87
CA LYS A 137 -37.60 -7.69 3.07
C LYS A 137 -38.63 -8.21 4.08
N PRO A 138 -39.42 -7.34 4.74
CA PRO A 138 -40.58 -7.77 5.55
C PRO A 138 -41.72 -8.26 4.64
N THR A 139 -42.60 -9.08 5.19
CA THR A 139 -43.83 -9.52 4.51
C THR A 139 -44.89 -8.43 4.43
N ALA A 140 -44.93 -7.56 5.44
CA ALA A 140 -45.84 -6.41 5.54
C ALA A 140 -45.19 -5.28 6.33
N VAL A 141 -45.80 -4.09 6.32
CA VAL A 141 -45.24 -2.87 6.95
C VAL A 141 -44.98 -3.03 8.44
N ASP A 142 -45.81 -3.80 9.14
CA ASP A 142 -45.72 -4.02 10.60
C ASP A 142 -45.23 -5.43 10.98
N ASP A 143 -44.71 -6.18 10.01
CA ASP A 143 -44.18 -7.53 10.22
C ASP A 143 -42.66 -7.55 10.19
N CYS A 144 -42.03 -8.05 11.25
CA CYS A 144 -40.60 -8.21 11.35
C CYS A 144 -40.08 -9.56 10.81
N THR A 145 -40.96 -10.40 10.27
CA THR A 145 -40.54 -11.70 9.71
C THR A 145 -39.81 -11.51 8.40
N PRO A 146 -38.52 -11.87 8.32
CA PRO A 146 -37.73 -11.72 7.11
C PRO A 146 -38.14 -12.75 6.05
N ILE A 147 -38.38 -12.29 4.85
CA ILE A 147 -38.51 -13.14 3.65
C ILE A 147 -37.48 -12.71 2.60
N ALA A 148 -37.14 -13.63 1.72
CA ALA A 148 -36.24 -13.30 0.60
C ALA A 148 -36.83 -12.17 -0.25
N GLY A 149 -35.98 -11.20 -0.63
CA GLY A 149 -36.36 -10.12 -1.51
C GLY A 149 -36.75 -10.62 -2.89
N THR A 150 -37.87 -10.13 -3.43
CA THR A 150 -38.39 -10.55 -4.74
C THR A 150 -38.03 -9.63 -5.90
N ALA A 151 -37.54 -8.42 -5.58
CA ALA A 151 -36.96 -7.48 -6.56
C ALA A 151 -35.43 -7.50 -6.47
N ALA A 152 -34.76 -7.15 -7.56
CA ALA A 152 -33.31 -7.01 -7.53
C ALA A 152 -32.93 -5.75 -6.74
N ALA A 153 -31.99 -5.89 -5.81
CA ALA A 153 -31.38 -4.80 -5.08
C ALA A 153 -29.90 -4.75 -5.38
N LYS A 154 -29.32 -3.54 -5.46
CA LYS A 154 -27.89 -3.35 -5.57
C LYS A 154 -27.24 -3.50 -4.18
N VAL A 155 -26.27 -4.36 -4.11
CA VAL A 155 -25.54 -4.68 -2.88
C VAL A 155 -24.06 -4.44 -3.09
N ASN A 156 -23.48 -3.56 -2.29
CA ASN A 156 -22.03 -3.40 -2.18
C ASN A 156 -21.50 -4.41 -1.18
N TRP A 157 -20.37 -5.01 -1.50
CA TRP A 157 -19.74 -5.99 -0.62
C TRP A 157 -18.24 -5.78 -0.50
N LEU A 158 -17.71 -6.22 0.62
CA LEU A 158 -16.29 -6.27 0.93
C LEU A 158 -15.98 -7.63 1.53
N ALA A 159 -14.91 -8.28 1.06
CA ALA A 159 -14.44 -9.56 1.56
C ALA A 159 -12.95 -9.52 1.88
N ILE A 160 -12.54 -10.28 2.89
CA ILE A 160 -11.14 -10.45 3.30
C ILE A 160 -10.81 -11.95 3.20
N GLY A 161 -9.66 -12.26 2.62
CA GLY A 161 -9.22 -13.63 2.44
C GLY A 161 -7.81 -13.76 1.88
N THR A 162 -7.46 -14.90 1.37
CA THR A 162 -6.12 -15.20 0.81
C THR A 162 -6.15 -15.35 -0.70
#